data_ff08ec8096d714749fb0faf4c775f82f
#
_entry.id   ff08ec8096d714749fb0faf4c775f82f
#
_cell.length_a   1.000
_cell.length_b   1.000
_cell.length_c   1.000
_cell.angle_alpha   90.00
_cell.angle_beta   90.00
_cell.angle_gamma   90.00
#
_symmetry.space_group_name_H-M   'P 1'
#
loop_
_entity.id
_entity.type
_entity.pdbx_description
1 polymer ?
#
loop_
_entity_poly.entity_id
_entity_poly.type
_entity_poly.pdbx_seq_one_letter_code
_entity_poly.pdbx_strand_id
1 'polypeptide(L)'
;MRVFSVIRYESVIHEFDPWFNFRTTKFLTEKGWYAFWNWYDSESWYPLGRVIGGTIYPGIMGTAASIKWSLDIFGFPMDIRNICVFLAPVFSGFTAISTYFFAKECTNKPGAGLLAALFISVVPSYISRSVAGSYDNEAVAIFALVNTFYLWIKAVNTGSILWSVACTL
;
A
#
# COMPACT_ATOMS: atom_id res chain seq x y z
N MET A 1 -18.06 0.13 2.50
CA MET A 1 -17.62 -0.71 3.63
C MET A 1 -16.25 -0.33 4.17
N ARG A 2 -15.18 -0.25 3.35
CA ARG A 2 -13.79 0.03 3.81
C ARG A 2 -13.57 1.40 4.47
N VAL A 3 -14.42 2.37 4.22
CA VAL A 3 -14.33 3.74 4.76
C VAL A 3 -15.29 3.96 5.95
N PHE A 4 -16.05 2.92 6.34
CA PHE A 4 -17.06 3.03 7.38
C PHE A 4 -16.47 3.40 8.75
N SER A 5 -15.26 2.92 9.05
CA SER A 5 -14.55 3.27 10.29
C SER A 5 -14.31 4.77 10.43
N VAL A 6 -13.93 5.44 9.33
CA VAL A 6 -13.71 6.91 9.34
C VAL A 6 -15.01 7.68 9.52
N ILE A 7 -16.11 7.21 8.91
CA ILE A 7 -17.42 7.87 9.06
C ILE A 7 -17.91 7.78 10.50
N ARG A 8 -17.63 6.67 11.21
CA ARG A 8 -18.13 6.42 12.57
C ARG A 8 -17.19 6.89 13.67
N TYR A 9 -15.87 6.81 13.47
CA TYR A 9 -14.85 7.00 14.51
C TYR A 9 -13.76 8.02 14.13
N GLU A 10 -13.96 8.79 13.06
CA GLU A 10 -12.98 9.72 12.49
C GLU A 10 -11.73 9.02 11.94
N SER A 11 -10.68 9.82 11.65
CA SER A 11 -9.41 9.31 11.09
C SER A 11 -8.54 8.71 12.20
N VAL A 12 -8.82 7.47 12.59
CA VAL A 12 -8.09 6.74 13.62
C VAL A 12 -7.32 5.57 12.99
N ILE A 13 -6.07 5.39 13.43
CA ILE A 13 -5.26 4.23 13.10
C ILE A 13 -5.58 3.13 14.10
N HIS A 14 -5.83 1.92 13.60
CA HIS A 14 -6.17 0.74 14.41
C HIS A 14 -4.96 -0.17 14.54
N GLU A 15 -4.88 -0.96 15.63
CA GLU A 15 -3.86 -1.97 15.89
C GLU A 15 -2.46 -1.41 16.23
N PHE A 16 -1.53 -2.27 16.62
CA PHE A 16 -0.19 -1.91 17.09
C PHE A 16 0.79 -1.63 15.94
N ASP A 17 0.86 -2.53 14.96
CA ASP A 17 1.79 -2.43 13.83
C ASP A 17 1.51 -1.19 12.96
N PRO A 18 0.25 -0.83 12.64
CA PRO A 18 -0.09 0.43 11.99
C PRO A 18 0.41 1.69 12.70
N TRP A 19 0.40 1.72 14.04
CA TRP A 19 0.94 2.85 14.80
C TRP A 19 2.46 2.95 14.68
N PHE A 20 3.15 1.81 14.71
CA PHE A 20 4.60 1.78 14.47
C PHE A 20 4.92 2.24 13.04
N ASN A 21 4.20 1.73 12.04
CA ASN A 21 4.35 2.13 10.64
C ASN A 21 4.06 3.64 10.45
N PHE A 22 3.04 4.18 11.11
CA PHE A 22 2.75 5.61 11.10
C PHE A 22 3.87 6.44 11.71
N ARG A 23 4.39 6.05 12.88
CA ARG A 23 5.53 6.72 13.52
C ARG A 23 6.74 6.79 12.60
N THR A 24 7.08 5.67 11.97
CA THR A 24 8.22 5.60 11.05
C THR A 24 7.98 6.42 9.77
N THR A 25 6.76 6.43 9.26
CA THR A 25 6.38 7.28 8.11
C THR A 25 6.46 8.76 8.44
N LYS A 26 6.00 9.17 9.62
CA LYS A 26 6.11 10.56 10.09
C LYS A 26 7.56 10.99 10.16
N PHE A 27 8.43 10.17 10.74
CA PHE A 27 9.87 10.44 10.78
C PHE A 27 10.47 10.58 9.38
N LEU A 28 10.11 9.68 8.44
CA LEU A 28 10.57 9.73 7.06
C LEU A 28 10.15 11.03 6.37
N THR A 29 8.90 11.47 6.53
CA THR A 29 8.40 12.70 5.90
C THR A 29 9.05 13.97 6.44
N GLU A 30 9.43 13.99 7.73
CA GLU A 30 10.05 15.13 8.39
C GLU A 30 11.56 15.20 8.20
N LYS A 31 12.26 14.08 8.23
CA LYS A 31 13.74 14.00 8.25
C LYS A 31 14.34 13.50 6.94
N GLY A 32 13.54 12.92 6.05
CA GLY A 32 13.98 12.39 4.77
C GLY A 32 14.64 11.01 4.83
N TRP A 33 14.95 10.48 3.65
CA TRP A 33 15.47 9.11 3.48
C TRP A 33 16.80 8.85 4.18
N TYR A 34 17.74 9.81 4.10
CA TYR A 34 19.06 9.61 4.70
C TYR A 34 18.98 9.42 6.21
N ALA A 35 18.21 10.26 6.90
CA ALA A 35 17.99 10.14 8.34
C ALA A 35 17.24 8.86 8.69
N PHE A 36 16.24 8.46 7.87
CA PHE A 36 15.46 7.25 8.07
C PHE A 36 16.33 5.98 8.03
N TRP A 37 17.24 5.85 7.06
CA TRP A 37 18.11 4.69 6.94
C TRP A 37 19.11 4.57 8.08
N ASN A 38 19.50 5.68 8.69
CA ASN A 38 20.45 5.72 9.80
C ASN A 38 19.78 5.87 11.17
N TRP A 39 18.44 5.75 11.23
CA TRP A 39 17.72 5.98 12.45
C TRP A 39 17.75 4.76 13.38
N TYR A 40 18.18 5.02 14.63
CA TYR A 40 18.02 4.13 15.74
C TYR A 40 16.92 4.67 16.65
N ASP A 41 15.81 3.94 16.80
CA ASP A 41 14.70 4.31 17.67
C ASP A 41 14.86 3.68 19.05
N SER A 42 15.23 4.48 20.05
CA SER A 42 15.39 4.05 21.43
C SER A 42 14.07 3.85 22.19
N GLU A 43 12.97 4.35 21.65
CA GLU A 43 11.65 4.24 22.29
C GLU A 43 10.88 3.00 21.84
N SER A 44 11.16 2.49 20.63
CA SER A 44 10.59 1.24 20.15
C SER A 44 11.27 0.06 20.86
N TRP A 45 10.49 -0.89 21.38
CA TRP A 45 10.99 -2.08 22.07
C TRP A 45 11.83 -1.73 23.32
N TYR A 46 11.42 -0.70 24.02
CA TYR A 46 12.10 -0.27 25.24
C TYR A 46 12.34 -1.44 26.23
N PRO A 47 13.55 -1.57 26.86
CA PRO A 47 14.70 -0.65 26.80
C PRO A 47 15.71 -0.93 25.66
N LEU A 48 15.48 -1.93 24.82
CA LEU A 48 16.47 -2.40 23.83
C LEU A 48 16.66 -1.43 22.67
N GLY A 49 15.60 -0.73 22.25
CA GLY A 49 15.61 0.06 21.03
C GLY A 49 15.65 -0.79 19.75
N ARG A 50 15.53 -0.14 18.59
CA ARG A 50 15.57 -0.83 17.31
C ARG A 50 16.23 0.03 16.22
N VAL A 51 17.07 -0.59 15.41
CA VAL A 51 17.55 0.01 14.15
C VAL A 51 16.43 -0.06 13.12
N ILE A 52 15.92 1.08 12.67
CA ILE A 52 14.76 1.14 11.78
C ILE A 52 15.15 0.79 10.34
N GLY A 53 16.10 1.49 9.74
CA GLY A 53 16.41 1.39 8.33
C GLY A 53 16.75 -0.02 7.81
N GLY A 54 17.41 -0.85 8.63
CA GLY A 54 17.81 -2.20 8.24
C GLY A 54 16.85 -3.33 8.65
N THR A 55 15.76 -3.04 9.37
CA THR A 55 14.90 -4.06 9.99
C THR A 55 13.42 -4.00 9.61
N ILE A 56 13.03 -3.02 8.79
CA ILE A 56 11.63 -2.87 8.34
C ILE A 56 11.56 -2.82 6.82
N TYR A 57 10.37 -3.12 6.30
CA TYR A 57 10.06 -2.99 4.87
C TYR A 57 9.59 -1.56 4.58
N PRO A 58 10.38 -0.73 3.85
CA PRO A 58 10.08 0.69 3.71
C PRO A 58 8.98 1.01 2.69
N GLY A 59 8.42 0.01 2.00
CA GLY A 59 7.51 0.19 0.89
C GLY A 59 6.28 1.02 1.22
N ILE A 60 5.58 0.71 2.32
CA ILE A 60 4.39 1.46 2.71
C ILE A 60 4.73 2.89 3.16
N MET A 61 5.82 3.07 3.92
CA MET A 61 6.29 4.37 4.38
C MET A 61 6.68 5.26 3.20
N GLY A 62 7.44 4.68 2.25
CA GLY A 62 7.85 5.36 1.03
C GLY A 62 6.68 5.77 0.14
N THR A 63 5.68 4.90 0.01
CA THR A 63 4.45 5.20 -0.74
C THR A 63 3.70 6.36 -0.11
N ALA A 64 3.46 6.33 1.19
CA ALA A 64 2.76 7.40 1.90
C ALA A 64 3.54 8.72 1.88
N ALA A 65 4.87 8.67 2.07
CA ALA A 65 5.75 9.84 1.98
C ALA A 65 5.74 10.44 0.56
N SER A 66 5.82 9.62 -0.48
CA SER A 66 5.75 10.09 -1.88
C SER A 66 4.43 10.77 -2.19
N ILE A 67 3.31 10.24 -1.70
CA ILE A 67 2.00 10.88 -1.85
C ILE A 67 1.99 12.22 -1.11
N LYS A 68 2.49 12.28 0.13
CA LYS A 68 2.57 13.51 0.92
C LYS A 68 3.39 14.58 0.18
N TRP A 69 4.60 14.25 -0.27
CA TRP A 69 5.45 15.20 -0.99
C TRP A 69 4.85 15.64 -2.32
N SER A 70 4.16 14.75 -3.03
CA SER A 70 3.45 15.12 -4.25
C SER A 70 2.32 16.11 -3.97
N LEU A 71 1.51 15.87 -2.95
CA LEU A 71 0.42 16.78 -2.56
C LEU A 71 0.95 18.14 -2.10
N ASP A 72 2.07 18.17 -1.38
CA ASP A 72 2.71 19.42 -0.95
C ASP A 72 3.21 20.23 -2.15
N ILE A 73 3.77 19.58 -3.18
CA ILE A 73 4.18 20.24 -4.44
C ILE A 73 2.99 20.87 -5.16
N PHE A 74 1.82 20.19 -5.17
CA PHE A 74 0.60 20.71 -5.78
C PHE A 74 -0.15 21.74 -4.92
N GLY A 75 0.38 22.08 -3.73
CA GLY A 75 -0.23 23.05 -2.84
C GLY A 75 -1.46 22.56 -2.07
N PHE A 76 -1.62 21.24 -1.93
CA PHE A 76 -2.67 20.62 -1.11
C PHE A 76 -2.08 20.05 0.18
N PRO A 77 -1.84 20.85 1.23
CA PRO A 77 -1.28 20.36 2.48
C PRO A 77 -2.28 19.43 3.17
N MET A 78 -1.97 18.15 3.21
CA MET A 78 -2.76 17.13 3.91
C MET A 78 -1.94 16.54 5.06
N ASP A 79 -2.59 16.31 6.20
CA ASP A 79 -1.94 15.63 7.33
C ASP A 79 -1.56 14.22 6.92
N ILE A 80 -0.31 13.83 7.24
CA ILE A 80 0.22 12.49 6.96
C ILE A 80 -0.65 11.39 7.58
N ARG A 81 -1.30 11.63 8.72
CA ARG A 81 -2.22 10.69 9.34
C ARG A 81 -3.39 10.35 8.41
N ASN A 82 -3.98 11.36 7.78
CA ASN A 82 -5.09 11.14 6.85
C ASN A 82 -4.64 10.33 5.63
N ILE A 83 -3.45 10.61 5.10
CA ILE A 83 -2.87 9.84 3.99
C ILE A 83 -2.72 8.37 4.41
N CYS A 84 -2.14 8.10 5.57
CA CYS A 84 -1.96 6.73 6.09
C CYS A 84 -3.30 6.00 6.29
N VAL A 85 -4.33 6.69 6.80
CA VAL A 85 -5.65 6.11 7.04
C VAL A 85 -6.34 5.71 5.74
N PHE A 86 -6.25 6.53 4.69
CA PHE A 86 -6.91 6.27 3.41
C PHE A 86 -6.09 5.41 2.45
N LEU A 87 -4.82 5.12 2.73
CA LEU A 87 -3.94 4.38 1.84
C LEU A 87 -4.51 2.99 1.50
N ALA A 88 -4.91 2.22 2.50
CA ALA A 88 -5.43 0.87 2.33
C ALA A 88 -6.73 0.81 1.49
N PRO A 89 -7.76 1.62 1.73
CA PRO A 89 -8.94 1.69 0.87
C PRO A 89 -8.63 2.07 -0.57
N VAL A 90 -7.74 3.04 -0.81
CA VAL A 90 -7.36 3.47 -2.17
C VAL A 90 -6.66 2.33 -2.91
N PHE A 91 -5.65 1.71 -2.29
CA PHE A 91 -4.94 0.59 -2.91
C PHE A 91 -5.82 -0.63 -3.11
N SER A 92 -6.89 -0.82 -2.32
CA SER A 92 -7.86 -1.88 -2.57
C SER A 92 -8.60 -1.70 -3.90
N GLY A 93 -8.86 -0.48 -4.32
CA GLY A 93 -9.40 -0.18 -5.65
C GLY A 93 -8.41 -0.56 -6.76
N PHE A 94 -7.15 -0.19 -6.62
CA PHE A 94 -6.10 -0.58 -7.57
C PHE A 94 -5.92 -2.10 -7.63
N THR A 95 -6.02 -2.80 -6.50
CA THR A 95 -5.98 -4.27 -6.45
C THR A 95 -7.13 -4.89 -7.24
N ALA A 96 -8.34 -4.38 -7.11
CA ALA A 96 -9.50 -4.87 -7.87
C ALA A 96 -9.31 -4.66 -9.38
N ILE A 97 -8.78 -3.51 -9.79
CA ILE A 97 -8.47 -3.21 -11.20
C ILE A 97 -7.37 -4.15 -11.73
N SER A 98 -6.29 -4.32 -10.99
CA SER A 98 -5.20 -5.24 -11.38
C SER A 98 -5.69 -6.69 -11.46
N THR A 99 -6.55 -7.12 -10.54
CA THR A 99 -7.16 -8.46 -10.57
C THR A 99 -8.05 -8.64 -11.79
N TYR A 100 -8.81 -7.62 -12.19
CA TYR A 100 -9.59 -7.63 -13.43
C TYR A 100 -8.69 -7.90 -14.65
N PHE A 101 -7.63 -7.11 -14.80
CA PHE A 101 -6.72 -7.26 -15.94
C PHE A 101 -5.99 -8.60 -15.90
N PHE A 102 -5.55 -9.05 -14.72
CA PHE A 102 -4.87 -10.33 -14.55
C PHE A 102 -5.76 -11.50 -14.96
N ALA A 103 -6.98 -11.59 -14.42
CA ALA A 103 -7.91 -12.68 -14.75
C ALA A 103 -8.37 -12.62 -16.21
N LYS A 104 -8.54 -11.42 -16.78
CA LYS A 104 -8.85 -11.23 -18.21
C LYS A 104 -7.69 -11.72 -19.09
N GLU A 105 -6.44 -11.43 -18.74
CA GLU A 105 -5.27 -11.86 -19.50
C GLU A 105 -5.09 -13.38 -19.46
N CYS A 106 -5.35 -14.02 -18.32
CA CYS A 106 -5.27 -15.50 -18.17
C CYS A 106 -6.37 -16.24 -18.93
N THR A 107 -7.58 -15.69 -19.00
CA THR A 107 -8.75 -16.41 -19.53
C THR A 107 -9.18 -15.94 -20.91
N ASN A 108 -8.68 -14.81 -21.38
CA ASN A 108 -9.11 -14.07 -22.57
C ASN A 108 -10.62 -13.73 -22.56
N LYS A 109 -11.26 -13.70 -21.38
CA LYS A 109 -12.68 -13.40 -21.21
C LYS A 109 -12.89 -12.22 -20.25
N PRO A 110 -13.52 -11.11 -20.70
CA PRO A 110 -13.75 -9.95 -19.83
C PRO A 110 -14.71 -10.26 -18.67
N GLY A 111 -15.67 -11.17 -18.85
CA GLY A 111 -16.58 -11.59 -17.80
C GLY A 111 -15.88 -12.30 -16.63
N ALA A 112 -14.86 -13.11 -16.90
CA ALA A 112 -14.05 -13.74 -15.85
C ALA A 112 -13.26 -12.68 -15.06
N GLY A 113 -12.73 -11.66 -15.74
CA GLY A 113 -12.07 -10.53 -15.09
C GLY A 113 -13.01 -9.76 -14.13
N LEU A 114 -14.25 -9.49 -14.55
CA LEU A 114 -15.24 -8.81 -13.71
C LEU A 114 -15.60 -9.62 -12.46
N LEU A 115 -15.80 -10.93 -12.62
CA LEU A 115 -16.09 -11.82 -11.49
C LEU A 115 -14.91 -11.89 -10.51
N ALA A 116 -13.68 -12.00 -11.01
CA ALA A 116 -12.49 -12.01 -10.16
C ALA A 116 -12.33 -10.69 -9.39
N ALA A 117 -12.53 -9.54 -10.04
CA ALA A 117 -12.52 -8.24 -9.40
C ALA A 117 -13.63 -8.09 -8.34
N LEU A 118 -14.83 -8.62 -8.61
CA LEU A 118 -15.91 -8.66 -7.64
C LEU A 118 -15.52 -9.50 -6.43
N PHE A 119 -15.00 -10.70 -6.62
CA PHE A 119 -14.63 -11.60 -5.53
C PHE A 119 -13.55 -11.00 -4.63
N ILE A 120 -12.47 -10.47 -5.19
CA ILE A 120 -11.41 -9.83 -4.37
C ILE A 120 -11.96 -8.60 -3.61
N SER A 121 -12.95 -7.92 -4.17
CA SER A 121 -13.54 -6.74 -3.53
C SER A 121 -14.42 -7.07 -2.34
N VAL A 122 -15.04 -8.25 -2.29
CA VAL A 122 -16.02 -8.63 -1.25
C VAL A 122 -15.50 -9.69 -0.30
N VAL A 123 -14.36 -10.34 -0.58
CA VAL A 123 -13.82 -11.39 0.29
C VAL A 123 -13.47 -10.82 1.68
N PRO A 124 -13.98 -11.40 2.78
CA PRO A 124 -13.82 -10.84 4.11
C PRO A 124 -12.37 -10.69 4.56
N SER A 125 -11.51 -11.65 4.22
CA SER A 125 -10.08 -11.63 4.58
C SER A 125 -9.35 -10.40 4.00
N TYR A 126 -9.69 -10.00 2.77
CA TYR A 126 -9.10 -8.81 2.18
C TYR A 126 -9.78 -7.52 2.66
N ILE A 127 -11.07 -7.57 2.96
CA ILE A 127 -11.75 -6.40 3.54
C ILE A 127 -11.12 -6.05 4.89
N SER A 128 -10.87 -7.02 5.76
CA SER A 128 -10.27 -6.77 7.08
C SER A 128 -8.90 -6.10 7.02
N ARG A 129 -8.09 -6.42 5.99
CA ARG A 129 -6.75 -5.84 5.77
C ARG A 129 -6.74 -4.54 4.95
N SER A 130 -7.88 -4.10 4.46
CA SER A 130 -8.00 -2.90 3.60
C SER A 130 -9.01 -1.87 4.12
N VAL A 131 -9.38 -1.96 5.39
CA VAL A 131 -10.22 -0.95 6.07
C VAL A 131 -9.40 0.31 6.32
N ALA A 132 -10.07 1.46 6.29
CA ALA A 132 -9.44 2.73 6.63
C ALA A 132 -8.94 2.72 8.08
N GLY A 133 -7.66 3.05 8.26
CA GLY A 133 -6.96 2.97 9.54
C GLY A 133 -6.12 1.70 9.72
N SER A 134 -6.27 0.68 8.88
CA SER A 134 -5.37 -0.49 8.84
C SER A 134 -4.13 -0.14 7.99
N TYR A 135 -3.21 0.61 8.58
CA TYR A 135 -2.00 1.09 7.90
C TYR A 135 -0.87 0.06 8.04
N ASP A 136 -0.98 -1.04 7.30
CA ASP A 136 0.01 -2.13 7.31
C ASP A 136 0.56 -2.40 5.92
N ASN A 137 1.71 -3.07 5.85
CA ASN A 137 2.42 -3.42 4.61
C ASN A 137 1.53 -4.11 3.57
N GLU A 138 0.57 -4.90 4.01
CA GLU A 138 -0.39 -5.61 3.17
C GLU A 138 -1.22 -4.67 2.28
N ALA A 139 -1.47 -3.44 2.73
CA ALA A 139 -2.23 -2.44 1.97
C ALA A 139 -1.65 -2.19 0.58
N VAL A 140 -0.33 -2.11 0.47
CA VAL A 140 0.40 -1.89 -0.79
C VAL A 140 0.90 -3.20 -1.39
N ALA A 141 1.36 -4.13 -0.55
CA ALA A 141 1.99 -5.37 -0.99
C ALA A 141 1.04 -6.27 -1.80
N ILE A 142 -0.23 -6.40 -1.42
CA ILE A 142 -1.21 -7.21 -2.16
C ILE A 142 -1.44 -6.64 -3.56
N PHE A 143 -1.58 -5.32 -3.68
CA PHE A 143 -1.67 -4.67 -4.99
C PHE A 143 -0.41 -4.93 -5.83
N ALA A 144 0.78 -4.68 -5.27
CA ALA A 144 2.04 -4.87 -5.97
C ALA A 144 2.22 -6.31 -6.46
N LEU A 145 1.90 -7.30 -5.61
CA LEU A 145 1.98 -8.72 -5.94
C LEU A 145 1.05 -9.08 -7.11
N VAL A 146 -0.23 -8.73 -7.03
CA VAL A 146 -1.21 -9.02 -8.10
C VAL A 146 -0.82 -8.31 -9.41
N ASN A 147 -0.37 -7.06 -9.31
CA ASN A 147 0.05 -6.29 -10.47
C ASN A 147 1.31 -6.88 -11.14
N THR A 148 2.28 -7.33 -10.36
CA THR A 148 3.49 -7.99 -10.87
C THR A 148 3.14 -9.28 -11.63
N PHE A 149 2.27 -10.13 -11.09
CA PHE A 149 1.80 -11.32 -11.80
C PHE A 149 1.03 -11.00 -13.08
N TYR A 150 0.21 -9.94 -13.06
CA TYR A 150 -0.46 -9.47 -14.28
C TYR A 150 0.55 -9.06 -15.35
N LEU A 151 1.53 -8.24 -14.98
CA LEU A 151 2.56 -7.75 -15.90
C LEU A 151 3.42 -8.91 -16.45
N TRP A 152 3.74 -9.88 -15.60
CA TRP A 152 4.49 -11.06 -16.01
C TRP A 152 3.73 -11.88 -17.04
N ILE A 153 2.49 -12.27 -16.76
CA ILE A 153 1.68 -13.02 -17.74
C ILE A 153 1.52 -12.23 -19.03
N LYS A 154 1.31 -10.93 -18.95
CA LYS A 154 1.19 -10.08 -20.12
C LYS A 154 2.50 -10.00 -20.92
N ALA A 155 3.64 -9.92 -20.25
CA ALA A 155 4.94 -9.95 -20.91
C ALA A 155 5.15 -11.29 -21.67
N VAL A 156 4.80 -12.41 -21.06
CA VAL A 156 4.90 -13.74 -21.69
C VAL A 156 3.96 -13.86 -22.89
N ASN A 157 2.70 -13.42 -22.76
CA ASN A 157 1.72 -13.52 -23.83
C ASN A 157 2.03 -12.62 -25.03
N THR A 158 2.60 -11.44 -24.79
CA THR A 158 2.87 -10.45 -25.86
C THR A 158 4.29 -10.50 -26.40
N GLY A 159 5.25 -11.12 -25.68
CA GLY A 159 6.67 -11.10 -26.01
C GLY A 159 7.30 -9.70 -26.00
N SER A 160 6.66 -8.71 -25.37
CA SER A 160 7.06 -7.31 -25.41
C SER A 160 8.07 -6.97 -24.30
N ILE A 161 9.20 -6.37 -24.69
CA ILE A 161 10.23 -5.87 -23.78
C ILE A 161 9.67 -4.84 -22.79
N LEU A 162 8.73 -4.00 -23.25
CA LEU A 162 8.13 -2.97 -22.38
C LEU A 162 7.42 -3.58 -21.16
N TRP A 163 6.64 -4.65 -21.36
CA TRP A 163 5.96 -5.34 -20.24
C TRP A 163 6.94 -6.11 -19.35
N SER A 164 8.02 -6.64 -19.94
CA SER A 164 9.08 -7.28 -19.15
C SER A 164 9.80 -6.27 -18.24
N VAL A 165 10.14 -5.10 -18.75
CA VAL A 165 10.74 -4.02 -17.95
C VAL A 165 9.76 -3.54 -16.88
N ALA A 166 8.48 -3.34 -17.23
CA ALA A 166 7.47 -2.93 -16.25
C ALA A 166 7.24 -3.96 -15.13
N CYS A 167 7.48 -5.24 -15.41
CA CYS A 167 7.38 -6.31 -14.40
C CYS A 167 8.58 -6.32 -13.44
N THR A 168 9.75 -5.82 -13.86
CA THR A 168 10.99 -5.81 -13.05
C THR A 168 11.14 -4.55 -12.20
N LEU A 169 10.42 -3.48 -12.52
CA LEU A 169 10.36 -2.23 -11.74
C LEU A 169 9.33 -2.31 -10.62
#